data_1670f128379141f9aa562dfff0bb6e05
#
_entry.id   1670f128379141f9aa562dfff0bb6e05
#
_cell.length_a   1.000
_cell.length_b   1.000
_cell.length_c   1.000
_cell.angle_alpha   90.00
_cell.angle_beta   90.00
_cell.angle_gamma   90.00
#
_symmetry.space_group_name_H-M   'P 1'
#
loop_
_entity.id
_entity.type
_entity.pdbx_description
1 polymer ?
#
loop_
_entity_poly.entity_id
_entity_poly.type
_entity_poly.pdbx_seq_one_letter_code
_entity_poly.pdbx_strand_id
1 'polypeptide(L)'
;ALGGSVITWQLFIIKFIFHSPLNIWSISLFVSELIILAALHYRRGIKFLPHFTLPKFDNQLNKLLFAVISLVILLSLLRAFTNPLLVFDALATWAYRVKILYYHQADLFNPEALTFWANISKSNYPWHLSLLSWFQTLLTGTFSNTLINFLPWCYYVGLLAAIYALAKDKLSQTWSLALTLLVATMPLLFYHSYSFYADLPLAFYIAVLCLVWRRWLTDRSSAALLLVAG
;
A
#
# COMPACT_ATOMS: atom_id res chain seq x y z
N ALA A 1 0.41 5.48 -3.78
CA ALA A 1 -0.76 4.80 -4.36
C ALA A 1 -0.44 4.31 -5.77
N LEU A 2 -0.21 5.20 -6.73
CA LEU A 2 0.00 4.83 -8.15
C LEU A 2 1.11 3.81 -8.37
N GLY A 3 2.26 3.94 -7.72
CA GLY A 3 3.37 2.99 -7.90
C GLY A 3 2.99 1.56 -7.54
N GLY A 4 2.24 1.36 -6.46
CA GLY A 4 1.76 0.03 -6.08
C GLY A 4 0.76 -0.53 -7.11
N SER A 5 -0.14 0.29 -7.63
CA SER A 5 -1.09 -0.13 -8.66
C SER A 5 -0.39 -0.48 -9.98
N VAL A 6 0.58 0.31 -10.42
CA VAL A 6 1.36 0.01 -11.63
C VAL A 6 2.10 -1.31 -11.48
N ILE A 7 2.81 -1.53 -10.37
CA ILE A 7 3.51 -2.79 -10.10
C ILE A 7 2.54 -3.98 -10.17
N THR A 8 1.39 -3.89 -9.51
CA THR A 8 0.44 -5.01 -9.49
C THR A 8 -0.20 -5.29 -10.84
N TRP A 9 -0.51 -4.26 -11.64
CA TRP A 9 -0.98 -4.43 -13.01
C TRP A 9 0.05 -5.11 -13.90
N GLN A 10 1.31 -4.69 -13.82
CA GLN A 10 2.39 -5.30 -14.59
C GLN A 10 2.60 -6.76 -14.17
N LEU A 11 2.65 -7.06 -12.87
CA LEU A 11 2.76 -8.43 -12.36
C LEU A 11 1.59 -9.30 -12.85
N PHE A 12 0.38 -8.76 -12.82
CA PHE A 12 -0.80 -9.45 -13.30
C PHE A 12 -0.68 -9.77 -14.81
N ILE A 13 -0.32 -8.78 -15.62
CA ILE A 13 -0.16 -8.94 -17.07
C ILE A 13 0.94 -9.98 -17.39
N ILE A 14 2.12 -9.84 -16.78
CA ILE A 14 3.24 -10.74 -17.02
C ILE A 14 2.87 -12.18 -16.63
N LYS A 15 2.25 -12.34 -15.46
CA LYS A 15 1.97 -13.67 -14.93
C LYS A 15 0.74 -14.31 -15.56
N PHE A 16 -0.38 -13.60 -15.62
CA PHE A 16 -1.68 -14.17 -15.98
C PHE A 16 -2.04 -14.02 -17.46
N ILE A 17 -1.44 -13.06 -18.19
CA ILE A 17 -1.69 -12.87 -19.62
C ILE A 17 -0.57 -13.51 -20.44
N PHE A 18 0.68 -13.23 -20.10
CA PHE A 18 1.83 -13.77 -20.84
C PHE A 18 2.32 -15.12 -20.31
N HIS A 19 1.75 -15.65 -19.23
CA HIS A 19 2.15 -16.92 -18.61
C HIS A 19 3.66 -17.03 -18.34
N SER A 20 4.33 -15.89 -18.15
CA SER A 20 5.78 -15.85 -18.01
C SER A 20 6.17 -16.08 -16.53
N PRO A 21 7.24 -16.85 -16.27
CA PRO A 21 7.77 -16.98 -14.92
C PRO A 21 8.32 -15.63 -14.45
N LEU A 22 7.95 -15.23 -13.24
CA LEU A 22 8.53 -14.06 -12.62
C LEU A 22 9.87 -14.44 -11.99
N ASN A 23 10.91 -13.94 -12.60
CA ASN A 23 12.29 -14.12 -12.19
C ASN A 23 12.96 -12.75 -12.02
N ILE A 24 14.26 -12.77 -11.75
CA ILE A 24 15.07 -11.56 -11.59
C ILE A 24 14.98 -10.61 -12.80
N TRP A 25 14.79 -11.14 -14.00
CA TRP A 25 14.66 -10.36 -15.23
C TRP A 25 13.38 -9.55 -15.27
N SER A 26 12.28 -10.11 -14.80
CA SER A 26 11.01 -9.39 -14.66
C SER A 26 11.14 -8.24 -13.65
N ILE A 27 11.83 -8.48 -12.52
CA ILE A 27 12.12 -7.44 -11.52
C ILE A 27 13.03 -6.36 -12.13
N SER A 28 14.04 -6.74 -12.89
CA SER A 28 14.95 -5.80 -13.56
C SER A 28 14.22 -4.91 -14.56
N LEU A 29 13.21 -5.44 -15.25
CA LEU A 29 12.34 -4.64 -16.13
C LEU A 29 11.59 -3.55 -15.35
N PHE A 30 10.97 -3.90 -14.23
CA PHE A 30 10.30 -2.92 -13.36
C PHE A 30 11.24 -1.84 -12.84
N VAL A 31 12.42 -2.24 -12.37
CA VAL A 31 13.42 -1.30 -11.87
C VAL A 31 13.88 -0.38 -13.00
N SER A 32 14.11 -0.89 -14.21
CA SER A 32 14.48 -0.09 -15.36
C SER A 32 13.39 0.90 -15.77
N GLU A 33 12.14 0.50 -15.77
CA GLU A 33 10.99 1.40 -16.02
C GLU A 33 10.93 2.52 -14.99
N LEU A 34 11.07 2.20 -13.70
CA LEU A 34 11.10 3.22 -12.65
C LEU A 34 12.25 4.18 -12.82
N ILE A 35 13.44 3.70 -13.19
CA ILE A 35 14.60 4.54 -13.48
C ILE A 35 14.35 5.43 -14.69
N ILE A 36 13.79 4.88 -15.77
CA ILE A 36 13.44 5.65 -16.98
C ILE A 36 12.41 6.73 -16.66
N LEU A 37 11.34 6.38 -15.95
CA LEU A 37 10.33 7.34 -15.53
C LEU A 37 10.90 8.42 -14.62
N ALA A 38 11.79 8.05 -13.69
CA ALA A 38 12.50 8.99 -12.84
C ALA A 38 13.39 9.93 -13.65
N ALA A 39 14.15 9.41 -14.62
CA ALA A 39 15.03 10.20 -15.49
C ALA A 39 14.23 11.15 -16.40
N LEU A 40 13.10 10.70 -16.97
CA LEU A 40 12.22 11.54 -17.78
C LEU A 40 11.59 12.66 -16.94
N HIS A 41 11.21 12.35 -15.72
CA HIS A 41 10.63 13.31 -14.78
C HIS A 41 11.67 14.35 -14.34
N TYR A 42 12.90 13.90 -14.05
CA TYR A 42 14.03 14.79 -13.73
C TYR A 42 14.35 15.73 -14.89
N ARG A 43 14.40 15.22 -16.13
CA ARG A 43 14.64 16.04 -17.33
C ARG A 43 13.56 17.11 -17.56
N ARG A 44 12.32 16.86 -17.11
CA ARG A 44 11.22 17.84 -17.17
C ARG A 44 11.23 18.87 -16.03
N GLY A 45 12.27 18.86 -15.19
CA GLY A 45 12.42 19.77 -14.04
C GLY A 45 11.41 19.56 -12.93
N ILE A 46 10.69 18.43 -12.95
CA ILE A 46 9.73 18.10 -11.90
C ILE A 46 10.53 17.52 -10.73
N LYS A 47 10.52 18.19 -9.59
CA LYS A 47 11.22 17.70 -8.39
C LYS A 47 10.53 16.46 -7.86
N PHE A 48 11.19 15.30 -7.96
CA PHE A 48 10.66 13.98 -7.60
C PHE A 48 10.44 13.82 -6.09
N LEU A 49 11.30 14.43 -5.32
CA LEU A 49 11.15 14.40 -3.86
C LEU A 49 10.35 15.63 -3.45
N PRO A 50 9.17 15.45 -2.89
CA PRO A 50 8.56 16.54 -2.15
C PRO A 50 9.62 17.03 -1.14
N HIS A 51 9.84 18.35 -1.07
CA HIS A 51 10.66 18.90 -0.02
C HIS A 51 10.07 18.42 1.31
N PHE A 52 10.75 17.48 1.93
CA PHE A 52 10.39 16.96 3.24
C PHE A 52 10.73 18.07 4.25
N THR A 53 9.88 19.07 4.31
CA THR A 53 9.95 20.04 5.39
C THR A 53 9.28 19.40 6.59
N LEU A 54 10.04 19.22 7.65
CA LEU A 54 9.45 18.81 8.94
C LEU A 54 8.29 19.76 9.24
N PRO A 55 7.15 19.23 9.68
CA PRO A 55 6.01 20.06 9.99
C PRO A 55 6.39 21.08 11.05
N LYS A 56 6.22 22.36 10.73
CA LYS A 56 6.34 23.43 11.73
C LYS A 56 5.10 23.35 12.60
N PHE A 57 5.30 23.24 13.90
CA PHE A 57 4.22 23.18 14.87
C PHE A 57 4.01 24.55 15.52
N ASP A 58 2.78 25.04 15.49
CA ASP A 58 2.42 26.37 15.98
C ASP A 58 2.44 26.45 17.51
N ASN A 59 2.29 25.31 18.21
CA ASN A 59 2.22 25.26 19.65
C ASN A 59 2.67 23.90 20.22
N GLN A 60 2.80 23.81 21.55
CA GLN A 60 3.24 22.61 22.25
C GLN A 60 2.22 21.46 22.14
N LEU A 61 0.93 21.77 22.09
CA LEU A 61 -0.12 20.75 21.91
C LEU A 61 0.04 20.04 20.57
N ASN A 62 0.34 20.75 19.49
CA ASN A 62 0.57 20.16 18.17
C ASN A 62 1.79 19.23 18.15
N LYS A 63 2.86 19.60 18.88
CA LYS A 63 4.03 18.73 19.06
C LYS A 63 3.66 17.46 19.81
N LEU A 64 2.89 17.57 20.87
CA LEU A 64 2.42 16.44 21.67
C LEU A 64 1.54 15.50 20.82
N LEU A 65 0.54 16.03 20.12
CA LEU A 65 -0.33 15.24 19.26
C LEU A 65 0.48 14.49 18.18
N PHE A 66 1.42 15.17 17.53
CA PHE A 66 2.29 14.56 16.54
C PHE A 66 3.19 13.48 17.15
N ALA A 67 3.74 13.71 18.33
CA ALA A 67 4.56 12.72 19.05
C ALA A 67 3.74 11.46 19.39
N VAL A 68 2.49 11.65 19.86
CA VAL A 68 1.60 10.51 20.16
C VAL A 68 1.22 9.75 18.89
N ILE A 69 0.90 10.44 17.78
CA ILE A 69 0.65 9.77 16.47
C ILE A 69 1.87 8.97 16.03
N SER A 70 3.08 9.57 16.14
CA SER A 70 4.33 8.90 15.79
C SER A 70 4.59 7.66 16.65
N LEU A 71 4.27 7.75 17.94
CA LEU A 71 4.36 6.60 18.86
C LEU A 71 3.38 5.48 18.45
N VAL A 72 2.14 5.82 18.12
CA VAL A 72 1.14 4.83 17.64
C VAL A 72 1.61 4.16 16.36
N ILE A 73 2.15 4.92 15.40
CA ILE A 73 2.73 4.39 14.16
C ILE A 73 3.91 3.46 14.45
N LEU A 74 4.80 3.84 15.37
CA LEU A 74 5.94 3.00 15.77
C LEU A 74 5.49 1.71 16.46
N LEU A 75 4.52 1.80 17.36
CA LEU A 75 3.94 0.62 18.02
C LEU A 75 3.28 -0.34 17.02
N SER A 76 2.56 0.19 16.03
CA SER A 76 1.99 -0.63 14.96
C SER A 76 3.07 -1.28 14.08
N LEU A 77 4.19 -0.60 13.82
CA LEU A 77 5.35 -1.19 13.13
C LEU A 77 5.97 -2.34 13.92
N LEU A 78 6.20 -2.14 15.20
CA LEU A 78 6.72 -3.20 16.08
C LEU A 78 5.79 -4.41 16.07
N ARG A 79 4.47 -4.19 16.13
CA ARG A 79 3.48 -5.26 16.01
C ARG A 79 3.53 -5.96 14.66
N ALA A 80 3.71 -5.24 13.56
CA ALA A 80 3.82 -5.83 12.23
C ALA A 80 5.00 -6.81 12.12
N PHE A 81 6.12 -6.53 12.78
CA PHE A 81 7.29 -7.41 12.78
C PHE A 81 7.29 -8.49 13.86
N THR A 82 6.51 -8.35 14.94
CA THR A 82 6.49 -9.30 16.04
C THR A 82 5.29 -10.22 16.03
N ASN A 83 4.18 -9.81 15.44
CA ASN A 83 2.98 -10.64 15.40
C ASN A 83 2.98 -11.54 14.16
N PRO A 84 2.92 -12.86 14.34
CA PRO A 84 2.66 -13.75 13.22
C PRO A 84 1.22 -13.56 12.73
N LEU A 85 0.97 -13.97 11.48
CA LEU A 85 -0.40 -14.03 10.96
C LEU A 85 -1.18 -15.10 11.72
N LEU A 86 -2.18 -14.69 12.48
CA LEU A 86 -3.01 -15.60 13.28
C LEU A 86 -4.46 -15.63 12.82
N VAL A 87 -4.87 -14.68 11.97
CA VAL A 87 -6.27 -14.48 11.61
C VAL A 87 -6.61 -15.32 10.39
N PHE A 88 -7.76 -15.99 10.47
CA PHE A 88 -8.19 -16.94 9.45
C PHE A 88 -8.22 -16.34 8.04
N ASP A 89 -8.85 -15.17 7.84
CA ASP A 89 -8.94 -14.55 6.51
C ASP A 89 -7.58 -14.10 5.97
N ALA A 90 -6.70 -13.61 6.84
CA ALA A 90 -5.33 -13.26 6.45
C ALA A 90 -4.55 -14.50 6.00
N LEU A 91 -4.64 -15.60 6.77
CA LEU A 91 -3.96 -16.85 6.47
C LEU A 91 -4.56 -17.60 5.28
N ALA A 92 -5.89 -17.77 5.29
CA ALA A 92 -6.57 -18.63 4.33
C ALA A 92 -6.83 -17.94 2.98
N THR A 93 -6.82 -16.61 2.92
CA THR A 93 -7.12 -15.87 1.71
C THR A 93 -5.91 -15.11 1.20
N TRP A 94 -5.49 -14.08 1.92
CA TRP A 94 -4.52 -13.11 1.40
C TRP A 94 -3.08 -13.63 1.39
N ALA A 95 -2.59 -14.09 2.53
CA ALA A 95 -1.23 -14.62 2.65
C ALA A 95 -1.08 -15.98 1.95
N TYR A 96 -2.13 -16.78 1.93
CA TYR A 96 -2.15 -18.04 1.20
C TYR A 96 -1.84 -17.85 -0.28
N ARG A 97 -2.45 -16.86 -0.93
CA ARG A 97 -2.16 -16.50 -2.33
C ARG A 97 -0.70 -16.10 -2.53
N VAL A 98 -0.14 -15.29 -1.61
CA VAL A 98 1.28 -14.92 -1.67
C VAL A 98 2.15 -16.18 -1.58
N LYS A 99 1.79 -17.11 -0.71
CA LYS A 99 2.50 -18.38 -0.52
C LYS A 99 2.45 -19.25 -1.77
N ILE A 100 1.28 -19.37 -2.41
CA ILE A 100 1.13 -20.09 -3.69
C ILE A 100 1.99 -19.44 -4.78
N LEU A 101 1.88 -18.12 -4.93
CA LEU A 101 2.66 -17.37 -5.90
C LEU A 101 4.16 -17.53 -5.68
N TYR A 102 4.60 -17.68 -4.45
CA TYR A 102 6.01 -17.84 -4.11
C TYR A 102 6.53 -19.28 -4.34
N TYR A 103 5.80 -20.31 -3.86
CA TYR A 103 6.27 -21.69 -3.91
C TYR A 103 5.80 -22.47 -5.13
N HIS A 104 4.67 -22.11 -5.75
CA HIS A 104 4.00 -22.88 -6.78
C HIS A 104 3.72 -22.07 -8.06
N GLN A 105 4.68 -21.25 -8.46
CA GLN A 105 4.52 -20.38 -9.64
C GLN A 105 4.12 -21.11 -10.93
N ALA A 106 4.62 -22.34 -11.12
CA ALA A 106 4.36 -23.13 -12.31
C ALA A 106 2.94 -23.72 -12.33
N ASP A 107 2.39 -24.03 -11.14
CA ASP A 107 1.11 -24.75 -11.03
C ASP A 107 -0.11 -23.87 -11.25
N LEU A 108 0.07 -22.53 -11.21
CA LEU A 108 -1.03 -21.57 -11.37
C LEU A 108 -1.74 -21.63 -12.73
N PHE A 109 -1.13 -22.27 -13.73
CA PHE A 109 -1.69 -22.43 -15.08
C PHE A 109 -2.17 -23.85 -15.39
N ASN A 110 -2.02 -24.76 -14.44
CA ASN A 110 -2.65 -26.06 -14.52
C ASN A 110 -4.13 -25.93 -14.17
N PRO A 111 -5.09 -26.29 -15.05
CA PRO A 111 -6.51 -26.17 -14.79
C PRO A 111 -6.99 -26.88 -13.53
N GLU A 112 -6.40 -28.03 -13.20
CA GLU A 112 -6.72 -28.79 -11.99
C GLU A 112 -6.21 -28.06 -10.72
N ALA A 113 -4.99 -27.55 -10.77
CA ALA A 113 -4.43 -26.72 -9.69
C ALA A 113 -5.24 -25.42 -9.53
N LEU A 114 -5.61 -24.77 -10.62
CA LEU A 114 -6.45 -23.56 -10.59
C LEU A 114 -7.80 -23.83 -9.92
N THR A 115 -8.44 -24.95 -10.21
CA THR A 115 -9.71 -25.34 -9.57
C THR A 115 -9.51 -25.57 -8.08
N PHE A 116 -8.45 -26.26 -7.69
CA PHE A 116 -8.09 -26.48 -6.29
C PHE A 116 -7.82 -25.16 -5.54
N TRP A 117 -7.00 -24.28 -6.14
CA TRP A 117 -6.65 -22.99 -5.54
C TRP A 117 -7.84 -22.02 -5.50
N ALA A 118 -8.71 -22.02 -6.50
CA ALA A 118 -9.92 -21.22 -6.54
C ALA A 118 -10.87 -21.55 -5.38
N ASN A 119 -11.01 -22.81 -5.06
CA ASN A 119 -11.90 -23.26 -3.97
C ASN A 119 -11.36 -22.88 -2.58
N ILE A 120 -10.03 -22.85 -2.41
CA ILE A 120 -9.41 -22.57 -1.10
C ILE A 120 -9.18 -21.07 -0.90
N SER A 121 -8.73 -20.35 -1.94
CA SER A 121 -8.24 -18.96 -1.81
C SER A 121 -9.26 -17.89 -2.12
N LYS A 122 -10.55 -18.23 -2.32
CA LYS A 122 -11.58 -17.27 -2.75
C LYS A 122 -11.11 -16.42 -3.94
N SER A 123 -10.84 -17.08 -5.06
CA SER A 123 -10.20 -16.51 -6.28
C SER A 123 -10.87 -15.24 -6.83
N ASN A 124 -12.15 -15.02 -6.52
CA ASN A 124 -12.93 -13.84 -6.89
C ASN A 124 -12.55 -12.54 -6.14
N TYR A 125 -11.72 -12.63 -5.10
CA TYR A 125 -11.25 -11.44 -4.39
C TYR A 125 -10.13 -10.74 -5.15
N PRO A 126 -9.98 -9.40 -5.02
CA PRO A 126 -8.93 -8.65 -5.69
C PRO A 126 -7.53 -9.18 -5.40
N TRP A 127 -6.66 -9.22 -6.41
CA TRP A 127 -5.29 -9.76 -6.30
C TRP A 127 -4.26 -8.71 -5.88
N HIS A 128 -4.63 -7.43 -5.85
CA HIS A 128 -3.71 -6.31 -5.63
C HIS A 128 -2.78 -6.52 -4.42
N LEU A 129 -3.35 -6.75 -3.24
CA LEU A 129 -2.57 -6.92 -2.01
C LEU A 129 -1.63 -8.13 -2.09
N SER A 130 -2.13 -9.25 -2.61
CA SER A 130 -1.34 -10.48 -2.74
C SER A 130 -0.21 -10.35 -3.76
N LEU A 131 -0.45 -9.69 -4.90
CA LEU A 131 0.58 -9.45 -5.92
C LEU A 131 1.67 -8.50 -5.41
N LEU A 132 1.29 -7.44 -4.71
CA LEU A 132 2.26 -6.49 -4.16
C LEU A 132 3.10 -7.13 -3.05
N SER A 133 2.50 -7.98 -2.20
CA SER A 133 3.25 -8.74 -1.21
C SER A 133 4.12 -9.83 -1.82
N TRP A 134 3.66 -10.44 -2.90
CA TRP A 134 4.50 -11.37 -3.64
C TRP A 134 5.73 -10.65 -4.24
N PHE A 135 5.56 -9.46 -4.82
CA PHE A 135 6.69 -8.62 -5.23
C PHE A 135 7.67 -8.37 -4.07
N GLN A 136 7.16 -8.06 -2.88
CA GLN A 136 7.97 -7.93 -1.67
C GLN A 136 8.75 -9.22 -1.37
N THR A 137 8.12 -10.41 -1.46
CA THR A 137 8.80 -11.69 -1.23
C THR A 137 9.86 -12.00 -2.28
N LEU A 138 9.66 -11.57 -3.53
CA LEU A 138 10.67 -11.68 -4.58
C LEU A 138 11.90 -10.80 -4.29
N LEU A 139 11.68 -9.58 -3.80
CA LEU A 139 12.77 -8.66 -3.44
C LEU A 139 13.57 -9.15 -2.23
N THR A 140 12.91 -9.76 -1.25
CA THR A 140 13.56 -10.28 -0.03
C THR A 140 14.12 -11.69 -0.20
N GLY A 141 13.76 -12.39 -1.27
CA GLY A 141 14.15 -13.77 -1.53
C GLY A 141 13.51 -14.80 -0.59
N THR A 142 12.58 -14.38 0.26
CA THR A 142 11.97 -15.28 1.28
C THR A 142 10.52 -14.91 1.54
N PHE A 143 9.69 -15.94 1.75
CA PHE A 143 8.35 -15.76 2.29
C PHE A 143 8.40 -15.72 3.82
N SER A 144 7.86 -14.68 4.41
CA SER A 144 7.77 -14.56 5.87
C SER A 144 6.40 -14.03 6.29
N ASN A 145 5.74 -14.73 7.20
CA ASN A 145 4.44 -14.35 7.76
C ASN A 145 4.48 -13.01 8.53
N THR A 146 5.64 -12.56 8.96
CA THR A 146 5.81 -11.27 9.63
C THR A 146 6.16 -10.17 8.63
N LEU A 147 7.05 -10.44 7.67
CA LEU A 147 7.46 -9.43 6.69
C LEU A 147 6.31 -8.94 5.81
N ILE A 148 5.36 -9.81 5.45
CA ILE A 148 4.21 -9.38 4.64
C ILE A 148 3.30 -8.38 5.37
N ASN A 149 3.32 -8.32 6.71
CA ASN A 149 2.59 -7.32 7.50
C ASN A 149 3.18 -5.91 7.36
N PHE A 150 4.37 -5.75 6.83
CA PHE A 150 4.95 -4.43 6.56
C PHE A 150 4.13 -3.63 5.53
N LEU A 151 3.53 -4.32 4.57
CA LEU A 151 2.73 -3.67 3.54
C LEU A 151 1.44 -3.02 4.08
N PRO A 152 0.59 -3.71 4.89
CA PRO A 152 -0.51 -3.07 5.61
C PRO A 152 -0.06 -1.87 6.45
N TRP A 153 1.08 -1.97 7.11
CA TRP A 153 1.63 -0.84 7.86
C TRP A 153 1.92 0.38 6.96
N CYS A 154 2.48 0.17 5.78
CA CYS A 154 2.69 1.26 4.80
C CYS A 154 1.36 1.92 4.40
N TYR A 155 0.31 1.13 4.16
CA TYR A 155 -1.03 1.63 3.87
C TYR A 155 -1.64 2.41 5.05
N TYR A 156 -1.41 1.95 6.27
CA TYR A 156 -1.84 2.65 7.47
C TYR A 156 -1.21 4.04 7.59
N VAL A 157 0.11 4.14 7.46
CA VAL A 157 0.82 5.43 7.47
C VAL A 157 0.32 6.34 6.34
N GLY A 158 0.15 5.78 5.14
CA GLY A 158 -0.40 6.49 4.00
C GLY A 158 -1.82 7.01 4.23
N LEU A 159 -2.68 6.19 4.85
CA LEU A 159 -4.05 6.59 5.22
C LEU A 159 -4.05 7.74 6.22
N LEU A 160 -3.25 7.66 7.27
CA LEU A 160 -3.13 8.74 8.26
C LEU A 160 -2.63 10.04 7.63
N ALA A 161 -1.64 9.96 6.73
CA ALA A 161 -1.17 11.13 5.99
C ALA A 161 -2.26 11.72 5.07
N ALA A 162 -3.05 10.88 4.41
CA ALA A 162 -4.16 11.32 3.58
C ALA A 162 -5.28 11.99 4.40
N ILE A 163 -5.64 11.40 5.55
CA ILE A 163 -6.63 11.99 6.48
C ILE A 163 -6.15 13.35 7.00
N TYR A 164 -4.89 13.44 7.43
CA TYR A 164 -4.31 14.72 7.85
C TYR A 164 -4.37 15.78 6.74
N ALA A 165 -4.00 15.40 5.52
CA ALA A 165 -4.03 16.30 4.37
C ALA A 165 -5.45 16.78 4.04
N LEU A 166 -6.44 15.89 4.07
CA LEU A 166 -7.86 16.23 3.88
C LEU A 166 -8.37 17.18 4.98
N ALA A 167 -8.01 16.91 6.23
CA ALA A 167 -8.45 17.70 7.37
C ALA A 167 -7.83 19.11 7.38
N LYS A 168 -6.53 19.21 7.09
CA LYS A 168 -5.76 20.46 7.15
C LYS A 168 -6.32 21.56 6.24
N ASP A 169 -7.01 21.19 5.19
CA ASP A 169 -7.59 22.16 4.27
C ASP A 169 -8.82 22.89 4.85
N LYS A 170 -9.46 22.34 5.86
CA LYS A 170 -10.69 22.89 6.45
C LYS A 170 -10.57 23.18 7.94
N LEU A 171 -9.64 22.53 8.61
CA LEU A 171 -9.44 22.58 10.05
C LEU A 171 -8.09 23.23 10.40
N SER A 172 -7.99 23.78 11.59
CA SER A 172 -6.69 24.20 12.14
C SER A 172 -5.75 23.00 12.27
N GLN A 173 -4.45 23.26 12.40
CA GLN A 173 -3.45 22.21 12.56
C GLN A 173 -3.76 21.30 13.76
N THR A 174 -4.21 21.89 14.88
CA THR A 174 -4.56 21.14 16.09
C THR A 174 -5.71 20.17 15.84
N TRP A 175 -6.80 20.62 15.24
CA TRP A 175 -7.94 19.77 14.94
C TRP A 175 -7.63 18.71 13.89
N SER A 176 -6.77 19.02 12.92
CA SER A 176 -6.31 18.06 11.93
C SER A 176 -5.48 16.94 12.55
N LEU A 177 -4.57 17.30 13.47
CA LEU A 177 -3.79 16.31 14.24
C LEU A 177 -4.68 15.50 15.19
N ALA A 178 -5.62 16.14 15.88
CA ALA A 178 -6.56 15.45 16.77
C ALA A 178 -7.43 14.43 16.01
N LEU A 179 -7.95 14.80 14.84
CA LEU A 179 -8.69 13.88 13.98
C LEU A 179 -7.80 12.72 13.49
N THR A 180 -6.56 13.03 13.11
CA THR A 180 -5.61 11.98 12.67
C THR A 180 -5.29 11.03 13.81
N LEU A 181 -5.11 11.54 15.03
CA LEU A 181 -4.89 10.73 16.23
C LEU A 181 -6.12 9.84 16.52
N LEU A 182 -7.33 10.40 16.45
CA LEU A 182 -8.56 9.64 16.62
C LEU A 182 -8.61 8.46 15.65
N VAL A 183 -8.33 8.69 14.36
CA VAL A 183 -8.30 7.64 13.34
C VAL A 183 -7.16 6.63 13.61
N ALA A 184 -5.97 7.12 14.00
CA ALA A 184 -4.82 6.27 14.29
C ALA A 184 -5.09 5.31 15.47
N THR A 185 -5.86 5.75 16.46
CA THR A 185 -6.17 4.96 17.67
C THR A 185 -7.46 4.15 17.55
N MET A 186 -8.19 4.21 16.42
CA MET A 186 -9.36 3.34 16.21
C MET A 186 -8.93 1.87 16.27
N PRO A 187 -9.49 1.06 17.19
CA PRO A 187 -9.00 -0.30 17.44
C PRO A 187 -8.93 -1.18 16.19
N LEU A 188 -9.94 -1.08 15.32
CA LEU A 188 -10.00 -1.85 14.08
C LEU A 188 -8.89 -1.45 13.09
N LEU A 189 -8.68 -0.14 12.87
CA LEU A 189 -7.65 0.36 11.96
C LEU A 189 -6.24 0.06 12.50
N PHE A 190 -6.03 0.24 13.80
CA PHE A 190 -4.78 -0.11 14.44
C PHE A 190 -4.49 -1.61 14.30
N TYR A 191 -5.50 -2.47 14.53
CA TYR A 191 -5.36 -3.91 14.35
C TYR A 191 -5.03 -4.27 12.90
N HIS A 192 -5.72 -3.68 11.91
CA HIS A 192 -5.45 -3.93 10.50
C HIS A 192 -4.08 -3.41 10.04
N SER A 193 -3.45 -2.49 10.77
CA SER A 193 -2.12 -1.97 10.42
C SER A 193 -1.00 -3.02 10.51
N TYR A 194 -1.20 -4.10 11.27
CA TYR A 194 -0.26 -5.22 11.43
C TYR A 194 -0.90 -6.58 11.15
N SER A 195 -2.06 -6.59 10.52
CA SER A 195 -2.75 -7.79 10.07
C SER A 195 -2.95 -7.71 8.57
N PHE A 196 -2.72 -8.79 7.87
CA PHE A 196 -2.72 -8.82 6.41
C PHE A 196 -4.13 -8.87 5.83
N TYR A 197 -4.86 -7.72 5.90
CA TYR A 197 -6.22 -7.53 5.39
C TYR A 197 -6.28 -6.51 4.26
N ALA A 198 -7.21 -6.70 3.32
CA ALA A 198 -7.40 -5.81 2.18
C ALA A 198 -8.19 -4.52 2.49
N ASP A 199 -8.84 -4.45 3.64
CA ASP A 199 -9.70 -3.32 4.04
C ASP A 199 -8.90 -2.03 4.19
N LEU A 200 -7.71 -2.11 4.77
CA LEU A 200 -6.85 -0.97 4.98
C LEU A 200 -6.28 -0.39 3.67
N PRO A 201 -5.75 -1.20 2.74
CA PRO A 201 -5.46 -0.74 1.37
C PRO A 201 -6.64 -0.06 0.70
N LEU A 202 -7.85 -0.63 0.79
CA LEU A 202 -9.05 -0.05 0.22
C LEU A 202 -9.35 1.32 0.83
N ALA A 203 -9.33 1.44 2.15
CA ALA A 203 -9.53 2.70 2.86
C ALA A 203 -8.49 3.76 2.44
N PHE A 204 -7.23 3.37 2.28
CA PHE A 204 -6.17 4.26 1.80
C PHE A 204 -6.45 4.77 0.38
N TYR A 205 -6.81 3.89 -0.56
CA TYR A 205 -7.11 4.29 -1.93
C TYR A 205 -8.32 5.22 -2.01
N ILE A 206 -9.36 4.97 -1.22
CA ILE A 206 -10.52 5.87 -1.12
C ILE A 206 -10.10 7.24 -0.59
N ALA A 207 -9.28 7.31 0.46
CA ALA A 207 -8.80 8.58 1.00
C ALA A 207 -7.94 9.36 -0.02
N VAL A 208 -7.07 8.67 -0.76
CA VAL A 208 -6.27 9.27 -1.83
C VAL A 208 -7.16 9.76 -2.97
N LEU A 209 -8.15 8.97 -3.37
CA LEU A 209 -9.14 9.37 -4.38
C LEU A 209 -9.86 10.66 -3.97
N CYS A 210 -10.30 10.76 -2.72
CA CYS A 210 -10.92 11.98 -2.18
C CYS A 210 -9.98 13.19 -2.24
N LEU A 211 -8.68 13.01 -1.92
CA LEU A 211 -7.66 14.07 -2.02
C LEU A 211 -7.48 14.55 -3.45
N VAL A 212 -7.35 13.62 -4.39
CA VAL A 212 -7.12 13.95 -5.81
C VAL A 212 -8.38 14.60 -6.42
N TRP A 213 -9.55 14.04 -6.15
CA TRP A 213 -10.83 14.58 -6.57
C TRP A 213 -11.02 16.02 -6.09
N ARG A 214 -10.72 16.27 -4.84
CA ARG A 214 -10.81 17.59 -4.26
C ARG A 214 -9.85 18.58 -4.90
N ARG A 215 -8.58 18.20 -5.13
CA ARG A 215 -7.62 19.04 -5.85
C ARG A 215 -8.12 19.38 -7.25
N TRP A 216 -8.65 18.38 -7.96
CA TRP A 216 -9.23 18.62 -9.27
C TRP A 216 -10.38 19.62 -9.24
N LEU A 217 -11.28 19.55 -8.25
CA LEU A 217 -12.37 20.52 -8.10
C LEU A 217 -11.85 21.93 -7.85
N THR A 218 -10.71 22.07 -7.18
CA THR A 218 -10.11 23.39 -6.86
C THR A 218 -9.33 23.96 -8.04
N ASP A 219 -8.46 23.16 -8.64
CA ASP A 219 -7.48 23.63 -9.61
C ASP A 219 -7.91 23.38 -11.08
N ARG A 220 -8.92 22.53 -11.28
CA ARG A 220 -9.42 22.01 -12.57
C ARG A 220 -8.30 21.56 -13.53
N SER A 221 -7.15 21.16 -13.01
CA SER A 221 -6.03 20.74 -13.83
C SER A 221 -6.27 19.34 -14.38
N SER A 222 -6.06 19.17 -15.70
CA SER A 222 -6.15 17.87 -16.37
C SER A 222 -5.17 16.82 -15.81
N ALA A 223 -4.05 17.24 -15.22
CA ALA A 223 -3.10 16.37 -14.55
C ALA A 223 -3.70 15.66 -13.31
N ALA A 224 -4.60 16.33 -12.59
CA ALA A 224 -5.30 15.72 -11.45
C ALA A 224 -6.32 14.66 -11.91
N LEU A 225 -6.96 14.84 -13.06
CA LEU A 225 -7.87 13.84 -13.67
C LEU A 225 -7.13 12.55 -14.05
N LEU A 226 -5.93 12.66 -14.63
CA LEU A 226 -5.12 11.49 -14.98
C LEU A 226 -4.71 10.66 -13.76
N LEU A 227 -4.59 11.30 -12.58
CA LEU A 227 -4.31 10.62 -11.32
C LEU A 227 -5.54 9.90 -10.73
N VAL A 228 -6.75 10.28 -11.14
CA VAL A 228 -8.00 9.63 -10.71
C VAL A 228 -8.35 8.45 -11.60
N ALA A 229 -7.99 8.54 -12.89
CA ALA A 229 -8.33 7.53 -13.89
C ALA A 229 -7.36 6.32 -13.91
N GLY A 230 -6.20 6.41 -13.25
CA GLY A 230 -5.20 5.32 -13.10
C GLY A 230 -5.19 4.74 -11.71
#